data_0da0b69a6b747fc08d88d69d67c46175
#
_entry.id   0da0b69a6b747fc08d88d69d67c46175
#
_cell.length_a   1.000
_cell.length_b   1.000
_cell.length_c   1.000
_cell.angle_alpha   90.00
_cell.angle_beta   90.00
_cell.angle_gamma   90.00
#
_symmetry.space_group_name_H-M   'P 1'
#
loop_
_entity.id
_entity.type
_entity.pdbx_description
1 polymer ?
#
loop_
_entity_poly.entity_id
_entity_poly.type
_entity_poly.pdbx_seq_one_letter_code
_entity_poly.pdbx_strand_id
1 'polypeptide(L)'
;MGVGISLERLAGAVAACGGMGTISTAVGGFNEPDFAADPQGANLRALEKQVRRAKELARGAGMVAVNAMVATTQYAQSVRTALRAGVDAVVCGAGLPKDLPAIAAEVPESDAALAPIVSSGRAAALICRLWDKHHHRIPDFVVLEGPLAGGHLGFSPEEAKEAQAGRPKTLSSLLHEVLEALAPYRDKAGRDIPVFVAGGVKDGAEMARYMNEGAAGAQFATRFIATEECDASAAYKQALIDAKSEDITIVQSPVGMPGRALRSPLIQRVKAGTQPPVDRCINCLVPCTPSKAPYCISRALIAAARGDWENGLFFCGANAGEVKCLSTVREQMDEIMKEWRAAQ
;
A
#
# COMPACT_ATOMS: atom_id res chain seq x y z
N MET A 1 -1.69 -0.40 1.63
CA MET A 1 -2.05 -1.74 2.11
C MET A 1 -1.37 -1.96 3.45
N GLY A 2 -2.08 -2.48 4.42
CA GLY A 2 -1.59 -2.61 5.79
C GLY A 2 -1.57 -4.05 6.26
N VAL A 3 -1.00 -4.28 7.45
CA VAL A 3 -0.98 -5.57 8.12
C VAL A 3 -2.41 -6.09 8.30
N GLY A 4 -2.70 -7.29 7.77
CA GLY A 4 -4.00 -7.95 7.93
C GLY A 4 -5.18 -7.31 7.21
N ILE A 5 -4.94 -6.36 6.30
CA ILE A 5 -6.01 -5.64 5.57
C ILE A 5 -6.23 -6.27 4.19
N SER A 6 -5.17 -6.42 3.42
CA SER A 6 -5.21 -6.99 2.08
C SER A 6 -4.30 -8.22 2.04
N LEU A 7 -4.90 -9.37 2.24
CA LEU A 7 -4.29 -10.69 2.14
C LEU A 7 -4.94 -11.45 0.97
N GLU A 8 -5.09 -12.77 1.10
CA GLU A 8 -5.57 -13.60 -0.01
C GLU A 8 -7.03 -13.36 -0.41
N ARG A 9 -7.91 -13.03 0.56
CA ARG A 9 -9.34 -12.86 0.28
C ARG A 9 -9.60 -11.59 -0.52
N LEU A 10 -9.15 -10.45 -0.01
CA LEU A 10 -9.33 -9.17 -0.69
C LEU A 10 -8.61 -9.16 -2.03
N ALA A 11 -7.33 -9.53 -2.05
CA ALA A 11 -6.55 -9.52 -3.29
C ALA A 11 -7.11 -10.48 -4.34
N GLY A 12 -7.49 -11.69 -3.93
CA GLY A 12 -8.09 -12.68 -4.82
C GLY A 12 -9.44 -12.22 -5.37
N ALA A 13 -10.29 -11.58 -4.55
CA ALA A 13 -11.58 -11.07 -5.00
C ALA A 13 -11.44 -9.91 -6.01
N VAL A 14 -10.50 -8.97 -5.77
CA VAL A 14 -10.19 -7.91 -6.74
C VAL A 14 -9.70 -8.49 -8.06
N ALA A 15 -8.79 -9.46 -8.01
CA ALA A 15 -8.28 -10.12 -9.20
C ALA A 15 -9.39 -10.93 -9.94
N ALA A 16 -10.30 -11.57 -9.21
CA ALA A 16 -11.46 -12.26 -9.80
C ALA A 16 -12.43 -11.30 -10.51
N CYS A 17 -12.39 -10.00 -10.19
CA CYS A 17 -13.15 -8.96 -10.89
C CYS A 17 -12.35 -8.31 -12.05
N GLY A 18 -11.18 -8.84 -12.43
CA GLY A 18 -10.37 -8.33 -13.54
C GLY A 18 -9.38 -7.22 -13.15
N GLY A 19 -9.29 -6.86 -11.87
CA GLY A 19 -8.33 -5.88 -11.36
C GLY A 19 -6.98 -6.49 -10.99
N MET A 20 -6.08 -5.67 -10.45
CA MET A 20 -4.84 -6.13 -9.82
C MET A 20 -5.01 -6.10 -8.30
N GLY A 21 -5.32 -7.28 -7.72
CA GLY A 21 -5.39 -7.43 -6.27
C GLY A 21 -4.00 -7.51 -5.66
N THR A 22 -3.75 -6.75 -4.60
CA THR A 22 -2.38 -6.60 -4.06
C THR A 22 -2.32 -7.04 -2.60
N ILE A 23 -1.46 -8.02 -2.30
CA ILE A 23 -1.22 -8.57 -0.95
C ILE A 23 -0.14 -7.74 -0.25
N SER A 24 -0.35 -7.41 1.02
CA SER A 24 0.69 -6.79 1.86
C SER A 24 1.68 -7.84 2.35
N THR A 25 2.99 -7.60 2.14
CA THR A 25 4.03 -8.49 2.69
C THR A 25 4.34 -8.20 4.16
N ALA A 26 3.79 -7.13 4.72
CA ALA A 26 4.11 -6.70 6.08
C ALA A 26 3.39 -7.56 7.12
N VAL A 27 4.15 -8.36 7.86
CA VAL A 27 3.68 -9.12 9.03
C VAL A 27 2.44 -9.97 8.73
N GLY A 28 2.33 -10.52 7.51
CA GLY A 28 1.15 -11.29 7.05
C GLY A 28 0.93 -12.61 7.79
N GLY A 29 1.93 -13.11 8.52
CA GLY A 29 1.88 -14.37 9.28
C GLY A 29 1.43 -14.22 10.73
N PHE A 30 0.91 -13.06 11.15
CA PHE A 30 0.59 -12.80 12.57
C PHE A 30 -0.51 -13.73 13.16
N ASN A 31 -1.22 -14.47 12.33
CA ASN A 31 -2.19 -15.49 12.75
C ASN A 31 -1.62 -16.92 12.69
N GLU A 32 -0.39 -17.13 12.20
CA GLU A 32 0.22 -18.45 12.22
C GLU A 32 0.52 -18.87 13.67
N PRO A 33 0.31 -20.16 14.03
CA PRO A 33 0.42 -20.63 15.41
C PRO A 33 1.80 -20.39 16.04
N ASP A 34 2.85 -20.42 15.24
CA ASP A 34 4.23 -20.26 15.65
C ASP A 34 4.78 -18.83 15.49
N PHE A 35 3.93 -17.86 15.11
CA PHE A 35 4.35 -16.47 14.90
C PHE A 35 5.08 -15.85 16.10
N ALA A 36 4.70 -16.22 17.32
CA ALA A 36 5.35 -15.69 18.52
C ALA A 36 6.79 -16.23 18.70
N ALA A 37 7.08 -17.43 18.21
CA ALA A 37 8.37 -18.08 18.30
C ALA A 37 9.29 -17.76 17.10
N ASP A 38 8.70 -17.75 15.89
CA ASP A 38 9.39 -17.47 14.63
C ASP A 38 8.56 -16.50 13.75
N PRO A 39 8.54 -15.20 14.07
CA PRO A 39 7.80 -14.23 13.28
C PRO A 39 8.24 -14.17 11.81
N GLN A 40 9.52 -14.38 11.56
CA GLN A 40 10.09 -14.27 10.22
C GLN A 40 9.68 -15.45 9.33
N GLY A 41 9.85 -16.66 9.81
CA GLY A 41 9.43 -17.86 9.07
C GLY A 41 7.93 -17.91 8.88
N ALA A 42 7.15 -17.55 9.93
CA ALA A 42 5.69 -17.46 9.84
C ALA A 42 5.22 -16.50 8.74
N ASN A 43 5.83 -15.32 8.64
CA ASN A 43 5.50 -14.34 7.59
C ASN A 43 5.75 -14.87 6.18
N LEU A 44 6.89 -15.54 5.94
CA LEU A 44 7.23 -16.04 4.61
C LEU A 44 6.32 -17.20 4.18
N ARG A 45 6.05 -18.14 5.10
CA ARG A 45 5.12 -19.25 4.84
C ARG A 45 3.69 -18.76 4.57
N ALA A 46 3.23 -17.78 5.37
CA ALA A 46 1.92 -17.18 5.18
C ALA A 46 1.85 -16.44 3.83
N LEU A 47 2.88 -15.68 3.47
CA LEU A 47 2.92 -14.96 2.20
C LEU A 47 2.80 -15.92 1.00
N GLU A 48 3.57 -17.01 1.00
CA GLU A 48 3.49 -18.01 -0.08
C GLU A 48 2.07 -18.59 -0.20
N LYS A 49 1.47 -19.00 0.93
CA LYS A 49 0.13 -19.54 0.99
C LYS A 49 -0.91 -18.51 0.50
N GLN A 50 -0.80 -17.27 0.93
CA GLN A 50 -1.70 -16.16 0.57
C GLN A 50 -1.63 -15.87 -0.94
N VAL A 51 -0.44 -15.82 -1.53
CA VAL A 51 -0.28 -15.61 -2.98
C VAL A 51 -0.95 -16.73 -3.75
N ARG A 52 -0.64 -18.00 -3.43
CA ARG A 52 -1.25 -19.16 -4.09
C ARG A 52 -2.78 -19.12 -3.98
N ARG A 53 -3.30 -18.84 -2.80
CA ARG A 53 -4.74 -18.77 -2.57
C ARG A 53 -5.41 -17.63 -3.32
N ALA A 54 -4.79 -16.45 -3.36
CA ALA A 54 -5.30 -15.33 -4.16
C ALA A 54 -5.34 -15.65 -5.66
N LYS A 55 -4.31 -16.33 -6.20
CA LYS A 55 -4.28 -16.80 -7.60
C LYS A 55 -5.39 -17.81 -7.89
N GLU A 56 -5.66 -18.73 -6.97
CA GLU A 56 -6.79 -19.66 -7.09
C GLU A 56 -8.14 -18.92 -7.14
N LEU A 57 -8.34 -17.95 -6.26
CA LEU A 57 -9.55 -17.13 -6.22
C LEU A 57 -9.71 -16.28 -7.47
N ALA A 58 -8.63 -15.75 -8.02
CA ALA A 58 -8.59 -14.94 -9.24
C ALA A 58 -9.01 -15.72 -10.49
N ARG A 59 -8.79 -17.04 -10.55
CA ARG A 59 -9.12 -17.91 -11.68
C ARG A 59 -8.59 -17.40 -13.03
N GLY A 60 -7.49 -16.64 -13.02
CA GLY A 60 -6.91 -16.04 -14.23
C GLY A 60 -7.65 -14.84 -14.80
N ALA A 61 -8.66 -14.29 -14.10
CA ALA A 61 -9.43 -13.14 -14.59
C ALA A 61 -8.68 -11.81 -14.46
N GLY A 62 -7.78 -11.68 -13.48
CA GLY A 62 -6.97 -10.50 -13.24
C GLY A 62 -5.63 -10.86 -12.61
N MET A 63 -4.90 -9.85 -12.14
CA MET A 63 -3.53 -9.98 -11.64
C MET A 63 -3.50 -10.07 -10.10
N VAL A 64 -2.54 -10.81 -9.56
CA VAL A 64 -2.21 -10.83 -8.13
C VAL A 64 -0.81 -10.25 -7.94
N ALA A 65 -0.72 -9.13 -7.24
CA ALA A 65 0.52 -8.46 -6.91
C ALA A 65 0.84 -8.55 -5.42
N VAL A 66 2.06 -8.21 -5.05
CA VAL A 66 2.43 -7.93 -3.66
C VAL A 66 2.90 -6.48 -3.51
N ASN A 67 2.62 -5.89 -2.35
CA ASN A 67 3.24 -4.64 -1.92
C ASN A 67 4.31 -4.94 -0.89
N ALA A 68 5.57 -4.66 -1.24
CA ALA A 68 6.73 -4.86 -0.38
C ALA A 68 7.29 -3.52 0.10
N MET A 69 7.56 -3.42 1.41
CA MET A 69 8.12 -2.22 2.03
C MET A 69 9.63 -2.37 2.17
N VAL A 70 10.40 -1.48 1.52
CA VAL A 70 11.87 -1.46 1.59
C VAL A 70 12.39 -1.34 3.03
N ALA A 71 11.66 -0.62 3.88
CA ALA A 71 12.02 -0.42 5.28
C ALA A 71 11.89 -1.67 6.18
N THR A 72 11.32 -2.77 5.69
CA THR A 72 11.19 -4.02 6.47
C THR A 72 12.48 -4.82 6.45
N THR A 73 12.80 -5.49 7.57
CA THR A 73 13.99 -6.36 7.66
C THR A 73 13.92 -7.57 6.73
N GLN A 74 12.70 -8.01 6.39
CA GLN A 74 12.45 -9.14 5.49
C GLN A 74 12.17 -8.74 4.03
N TYR A 75 12.44 -7.48 3.63
CA TYR A 75 12.12 -6.98 2.30
C TYR A 75 12.55 -7.93 1.17
N ALA A 76 13.84 -8.22 1.07
CA ALA A 76 14.37 -9.04 -0.01
C ALA A 76 13.83 -10.49 0.03
N GLN A 77 13.69 -11.07 1.22
CA GLN A 77 13.16 -12.42 1.39
C GLN A 77 11.69 -12.49 0.98
N SER A 78 10.88 -11.49 1.36
CA SER A 78 9.47 -11.40 0.99
C SER A 78 9.30 -11.27 -0.52
N VAL A 79 10.13 -10.45 -1.18
CA VAL A 79 10.11 -10.32 -2.66
C VAL A 79 10.41 -11.67 -3.31
N ARG A 80 11.50 -12.36 -2.91
CA ARG A 80 11.84 -13.69 -3.45
C ARG A 80 10.73 -14.72 -3.24
N THR A 81 10.15 -14.73 -2.05
CA THR A 81 9.03 -15.64 -1.72
C THR A 81 7.83 -15.37 -2.62
N ALA A 82 7.46 -14.11 -2.80
CA ALA A 82 6.34 -13.73 -3.65
C ALA A 82 6.57 -14.10 -5.12
N LEU A 83 7.77 -13.84 -5.65
CA LEU A 83 8.14 -14.21 -7.02
C LEU A 83 8.06 -15.72 -7.23
N ARG A 84 8.63 -16.53 -6.34
CA ARG A 84 8.55 -18.00 -6.39
C ARG A 84 7.12 -18.52 -6.22
N ALA A 85 6.27 -17.80 -5.52
CA ALA A 85 4.85 -18.14 -5.38
C ALA A 85 4.02 -17.79 -6.63
N GLY A 86 4.60 -17.08 -7.61
CA GLY A 86 3.99 -16.80 -8.91
C GLY A 86 3.12 -15.54 -8.92
N VAL A 87 3.52 -14.48 -8.23
CA VAL A 87 2.84 -13.17 -8.37
C VAL A 87 3.03 -12.59 -9.76
N ASP A 88 2.07 -11.81 -10.21
CA ASP A 88 2.11 -11.12 -11.51
C ASP A 88 2.87 -9.79 -11.43
N ALA A 89 2.98 -9.18 -10.23
CA ALA A 89 3.72 -7.95 -10.04
C ALA A 89 4.24 -7.78 -8.60
N VAL A 90 5.34 -7.03 -8.46
CA VAL A 90 5.89 -6.58 -7.17
C VAL A 90 5.90 -5.05 -7.16
N VAL A 91 5.11 -4.46 -6.25
CA VAL A 91 5.01 -3.01 -6.05
C VAL A 91 5.75 -2.64 -4.78
N CYS A 92 6.74 -1.76 -4.86
CA CYS A 92 7.63 -1.44 -3.74
C CYS A 92 7.62 0.04 -3.36
N GLY A 93 7.49 0.29 -2.05
CA GLY A 93 7.52 1.64 -1.46
C GLY A 93 8.13 1.65 -0.06
N ALA A 94 7.85 2.70 0.71
CA ALA A 94 8.43 2.95 2.03
C ALA A 94 9.97 2.89 2.01
N GLY A 95 10.55 3.63 1.07
CA GLY A 95 11.97 3.71 0.73
C GLY A 95 12.18 3.53 -0.78
N LEU A 96 13.39 3.83 -1.25
CA LEU A 96 13.74 3.66 -2.67
C LEU A 96 14.11 2.20 -2.95
N PRO A 97 13.35 1.47 -3.81
CA PRO A 97 13.59 0.05 -4.09
C PRO A 97 14.74 -0.13 -5.13
N LYS A 98 15.91 0.44 -4.84
CA LYS A 98 17.06 0.46 -5.76
C LYS A 98 17.56 -0.92 -6.15
N ASP A 99 17.42 -1.91 -5.25
CA ASP A 99 17.92 -3.27 -5.41
C ASP A 99 16.83 -4.26 -5.90
N LEU A 100 15.61 -3.79 -6.13
CA LEU A 100 14.49 -4.66 -6.55
C LEU A 100 14.79 -5.46 -7.82
N PRO A 101 15.38 -4.88 -8.90
CA PRO A 101 15.74 -5.66 -10.08
C PRO A 101 16.78 -6.76 -9.81
N ALA A 102 17.75 -6.50 -8.91
CA ALA A 102 18.75 -7.50 -8.53
C ALA A 102 18.11 -8.66 -7.75
N ILE A 103 17.21 -8.34 -6.81
CA ILE A 103 16.46 -9.36 -6.06
C ILE A 103 15.59 -10.20 -6.99
N ALA A 104 14.94 -9.58 -7.97
CA ALA A 104 14.13 -10.28 -8.95
C ALA A 104 14.96 -11.20 -9.86
N ALA A 105 16.17 -10.78 -10.24
CA ALA A 105 17.08 -11.57 -11.05
C ALA A 105 17.56 -12.89 -10.36
N GLU A 106 17.40 -12.98 -9.03
CA GLU A 106 17.67 -14.23 -8.29
C GLU A 106 16.55 -15.26 -8.43
N VAL A 107 15.43 -14.92 -9.09
CA VAL A 107 14.28 -15.79 -9.39
C VAL A 107 13.99 -15.70 -10.89
N PRO A 108 14.89 -16.23 -11.75
CA PRO A 108 14.85 -16.03 -13.20
C PRO A 108 13.63 -16.69 -13.87
N GLU A 109 12.97 -17.61 -13.20
CA GLU A 109 11.72 -18.24 -13.65
C GLU A 109 10.50 -17.32 -13.53
N SER A 110 10.62 -16.16 -12.86
CA SER A 110 9.51 -15.21 -12.69
C SER A 110 9.57 -14.10 -13.75
N ASP A 111 8.46 -13.87 -14.41
CA ASP A 111 8.21 -12.77 -15.35
C ASP A 111 7.42 -11.61 -14.73
N ALA A 112 7.32 -11.59 -13.39
CA ALA A 112 6.56 -10.57 -12.66
C ALA A 112 7.02 -9.15 -12.98
N ALA A 113 6.05 -8.27 -13.19
CA ALA A 113 6.30 -6.84 -13.38
C ALA A 113 6.83 -6.19 -12.08
N LEU A 114 7.80 -5.28 -12.22
CA LEU A 114 8.42 -4.57 -11.10
C LEU A 114 8.07 -3.09 -11.14
N ALA A 115 7.49 -2.59 -10.05
CA ALA A 115 7.02 -1.22 -9.96
C ALA A 115 7.45 -0.52 -8.66
N PRO A 116 8.04 0.67 -8.74
CA PRO A 116 8.24 1.53 -7.59
C PRO A 116 6.98 2.32 -7.26
N ILE A 117 6.79 2.66 -5.98
CA ILE A 117 5.89 3.73 -5.53
C ILE A 117 6.71 5.01 -5.40
N VAL A 118 6.23 6.09 -6.01
CA VAL A 118 6.86 7.41 -5.97
C VAL A 118 5.84 8.48 -5.55
N SER A 119 6.34 9.59 -5.00
CA SER A 119 5.52 10.75 -4.59
C SER A 119 5.94 12.05 -5.29
N SER A 120 6.83 11.97 -6.30
CA SER A 120 7.28 13.13 -7.07
C SER A 120 7.99 12.70 -8.37
N GLY A 121 8.06 13.62 -9.35
CA GLY A 121 8.84 13.42 -10.57
C GLY A 121 10.33 13.19 -10.28
N ARG A 122 10.89 13.87 -9.27
CA ARG A 122 12.28 13.67 -8.82
C ARG A 122 12.53 12.23 -8.36
N ALA A 123 11.62 11.65 -7.59
CA ALA A 123 11.73 10.26 -7.12
C ALA A 123 11.63 9.28 -8.31
N ALA A 124 10.72 9.52 -9.25
CA ALA A 124 10.56 8.71 -10.46
C ALA A 124 11.85 8.74 -11.32
N ALA A 125 12.38 9.92 -11.60
CA ALA A 125 13.64 10.05 -12.36
C ALA A 125 14.83 9.38 -11.65
N LEU A 126 14.92 9.52 -10.33
CA LEU A 126 16.00 8.92 -9.55
C LEU A 126 15.97 7.39 -9.62
N ILE A 127 14.81 6.78 -9.42
CA ILE A 127 14.72 5.32 -9.43
C ILE A 127 14.95 4.74 -10.83
N CYS A 128 14.40 5.37 -11.87
CA CYS A 128 14.66 4.96 -13.26
C CYS A 128 16.15 5.04 -13.58
N ARG A 129 16.82 6.12 -13.19
CA ARG A 129 18.26 6.27 -13.39
C ARG A 129 19.09 5.21 -12.67
N LEU A 130 18.72 4.87 -11.42
CA LEU A 130 19.43 3.86 -10.65
C LEU A 130 19.23 2.46 -11.24
N TRP A 131 18.02 2.11 -11.61
CA TRP A 131 17.73 0.80 -12.22
C TRP A 131 18.40 0.66 -13.59
N ASP A 132 18.32 1.68 -14.43
CA ASP A 132 18.96 1.69 -15.73
C ASP A 132 20.48 1.56 -15.62
N LYS A 133 21.10 2.37 -14.74
CA LYS A 133 22.56 2.40 -14.58
C LYS A 133 23.13 1.10 -14.01
N HIS A 134 22.44 0.50 -13.02
CA HIS A 134 23.00 -0.61 -12.25
C HIS A 134 22.46 -1.99 -12.64
N HIS A 135 21.29 -2.00 -13.29
CA HIS A 135 20.58 -3.26 -13.59
C HIS A 135 20.12 -3.36 -15.04
N HIS A 136 20.38 -2.33 -15.87
CA HIS A 136 19.92 -2.27 -17.27
C HIS A 136 18.42 -2.56 -17.42
N ARG A 137 17.64 -2.11 -16.45
CA ARG A 137 16.20 -2.30 -16.38
C ARG A 137 15.48 -0.98 -16.11
N ILE A 138 14.27 -0.85 -16.65
CA ILE A 138 13.37 0.28 -16.44
C ILE A 138 12.09 -0.28 -15.79
N PRO A 139 11.45 0.45 -14.87
CA PRO A 139 10.19 0.02 -14.27
C PRO A 139 9.16 -0.42 -15.30
N ASP A 140 8.40 -1.48 -15.01
CA ASP A 140 7.34 -1.95 -15.89
C ASP A 140 6.12 -1.04 -15.82
N PHE A 141 5.87 -0.46 -14.66
CA PHE A 141 4.92 0.63 -14.39
C PHE A 141 5.34 1.38 -13.12
N VAL A 142 4.65 2.47 -12.82
CA VAL A 142 4.90 3.28 -11.62
C VAL A 142 3.57 3.52 -10.90
N VAL A 143 3.59 3.46 -9.57
CA VAL A 143 2.46 3.93 -8.75
C VAL A 143 2.83 5.31 -8.19
N LEU A 144 2.07 6.34 -8.55
CA LEU A 144 2.19 7.67 -7.99
C LEU A 144 1.29 7.81 -6.79
N GLU A 145 1.89 7.93 -5.60
CA GLU A 145 1.15 8.15 -4.37
C GLU A 145 0.98 9.64 -4.08
N GLY A 146 -0.27 10.10 -4.02
CA GLY A 146 -0.62 11.47 -3.67
C GLY A 146 -0.70 11.71 -2.16
N PRO A 147 -0.76 12.99 -1.74
CA PRO A 147 -0.69 13.37 -0.33
C PRO A 147 -1.94 13.04 0.48
N LEU A 148 -3.04 12.60 -0.15
CA LEU A 148 -4.27 12.17 0.51
C LEU A 148 -4.34 10.66 0.76
N ALA A 149 -3.24 9.94 0.49
CA ALA A 149 -3.14 8.51 0.76
C ALA A 149 -3.32 8.16 2.24
N GLY A 150 -3.65 6.91 2.51
CA GLY A 150 -3.67 6.32 3.84
C GLY A 150 -2.39 5.58 4.17
N GLY A 151 -2.16 5.30 5.46
CA GLY A 151 -0.93 4.67 5.89
C GLY A 151 0.26 5.60 5.85
N HIS A 152 1.46 5.07 5.61
CA HIS A 152 2.67 5.87 5.51
C HIS A 152 2.66 6.76 4.27
N LEU A 153 3.13 8.00 4.42
CA LEU A 153 3.11 9.01 3.37
C LEU A 153 4.53 9.36 2.94
N GLY A 154 4.77 9.43 1.64
CA GLY A 154 6.02 9.89 1.05
C GLY A 154 6.19 11.42 1.05
N PHE A 155 5.54 12.12 1.99
CA PHE A 155 5.52 13.57 2.14
C PHE A 155 5.98 13.96 3.54
N SER A 156 6.38 15.23 3.75
CA SER A 156 6.63 15.74 5.09
C SER A 156 5.33 15.83 5.90
N PRO A 157 5.39 15.87 7.24
CA PRO A 157 4.19 16.09 8.06
C PRO A 157 3.45 17.38 7.73
N GLU A 158 4.18 18.44 7.37
CA GLU A 158 3.65 19.74 6.95
C GLU A 158 2.90 19.62 5.62
N GLU A 159 3.52 19.05 4.59
CA GLU A 159 2.89 18.81 3.28
C GLU A 159 1.63 17.95 3.41
N ALA A 160 1.66 16.89 4.25
CA ALA A 160 0.51 16.04 4.48
C ALA A 160 -0.67 16.76 5.17
N LYS A 161 -0.38 17.69 6.09
CA LYS A 161 -1.40 18.54 6.75
C LYS A 161 -1.97 19.60 5.79
N GLU A 162 -1.11 20.24 5.00
CA GLU A 162 -1.53 21.23 4.01
C GLU A 162 -2.43 20.62 2.94
N ALA A 163 -2.10 19.42 2.46
CA ALA A 163 -2.93 18.69 1.52
C ALA A 163 -4.29 18.34 2.11
N GLN A 164 -4.36 17.96 3.39
CA GLN A 164 -5.62 17.70 4.08
C GLN A 164 -6.46 18.98 4.23
N ALA A 165 -5.82 20.14 4.28
CA ALA A 165 -6.47 21.46 4.29
C ALA A 165 -6.77 22.02 2.89
N GLY A 166 -6.59 21.20 1.83
CA GLY A 166 -6.88 21.58 0.45
C GLY A 166 -5.84 22.49 -0.22
N ARG A 167 -4.59 22.50 0.24
CA ARG A 167 -3.46 23.29 -0.28
C ARG A 167 -2.33 22.43 -0.86
N PRO A 168 -1.41 22.96 -1.62
CA PRO A 168 -1.33 23.19 -3.07
C PRO A 168 -0.68 22.10 -3.93
N LYS A 169 -0.13 20.97 -3.43
CA LYS A 169 0.32 19.86 -4.30
C LYS A 169 -0.85 18.92 -4.56
N THR A 170 -1.46 19.07 -5.72
CA THR A 170 -2.52 18.19 -6.17
C THR A 170 -1.95 16.93 -6.80
N LEU A 171 -2.72 15.86 -6.77
CA LEU A 171 -2.33 14.62 -7.47
C LEU A 171 -2.14 14.86 -8.97
N SER A 172 -2.91 15.78 -9.61
CA SER A 172 -2.72 16.20 -11.00
C SER A 172 -1.35 16.81 -11.24
N SER A 173 -0.91 17.77 -10.42
CA SER A 173 0.41 18.38 -10.61
C SER A 173 1.53 17.37 -10.45
N LEU A 174 1.42 16.44 -9.50
CA LEU A 174 2.39 15.37 -9.30
C LEU A 174 2.38 14.38 -10.48
N LEU A 175 1.21 14.10 -11.07
CA LEU A 175 1.10 13.23 -12.25
C LEU A 175 1.87 13.82 -13.44
N HIS A 176 1.67 15.11 -13.74
CA HIS A 176 2.40 15.78 -14.82
C HIS A 176 3.91 15.76 -14.58
N GLU A 177 4.37 16.06 -13.35
CA GLU A 177 5.81 15.98 -13.00
C GLU A 177 6.37 14.57 -13.23
N VAL A 178 5.61 13.51 -12.89
CA VAL A 178 6.06 12.12 -13.06
C VAL A 178 6.06 11.72 -14.53
N LEU A 179 5.03 12.07 -15.29
CA LEU A 179 4.96 11.78 -16.73
C LEU A 179 6.11 12.43 -17.50
N GLU A 180 6.44 13.69 -17.18
CA GLU A 180 7.57 14.41 -17.74
C GLU A 180 8.90 13.74 -17.35
N ALA A 181 9.08 13.38 -16.08
CA ALA A 181 10.28 12.73 -15.58
C ALA A 181 10.52 11.34 -16.20
N LEU A 182 9.47 10.64 -16.61
CA LEU A 182 9.53 9.31 -17.24
C LEU A 182 9.76 9.37 -18.75
N ALA A 183 9.50 10.49 -19.42
CA ALA A 183 9.59 10.62 -20.88
C ALA A 183 10.93 10.12 -21.48
N PRO A 184 12.12 10.53 -20.97
CA PRO A 184 13.40 10.04 -21.50
C PRO A 184 13.60 8.53 -21.36
N TYR A 185 13.00 7.93 -20.34
CA TYR A 185 13.11 6.49 -20.09
C TYR A 185 12.15 5.67 -20.94
N ARG A 186 10.96 6.21 -21.28
CA ARG A 186 10.03 5.63 -22.25
C ARG A 186 10.70 5.56 -23.64
N ASP A 187 11.30 6.68 -24.07
CA ASP A 187 12.01 6.75 -25.35
C ASP A 187 13.15 5.73 -25.41
N LYS A 188 13.95 5.65 -24.34
CA LYS A 188 15.03 4.67 -24.23
C LYS A 188 14.54 3.22 -24.24
N ALA A 189 13.44 2.94 -23.57
CA ALA A 189 12.86 1.59 -23.47
C ALA A 189 12.11 1.17 -24.73
N GLY A 190 11.75 2.10 -25.62
CA GLY A 190 10.89 1.86 -26.78
C GLY A 190 9.49 1.36 -26.38
N ARG A 191 9.04 1.62 -25.15
CA ARG A 191 7.72 1.25 -24.64
C ARG A 191 7.23 2.25 -23.60
N ASP A 192 5.93 2.29 -23.41
CA ASP A 192 5.33 3.07 -22.32
C ASP A 192 5.74 2.54 -20.94
N ILE A 193 5.75 3.47 -19.98
CA ILE A 193 5.84 3.19 -18.55
C ILE A 193 4.53 3.69 -17.92
N PRO A 194 3.52 2.83 -17.79
CA PRO A 194 2.22 3.22 -17.26
C PRO A 194 2.34 3.82 -15.86
N VAL A 195 1.61 4.91 -15.59
CA VAL A 195 1.53 5.53 -14.25
C VAL A 195 0.14 5.34 -13.70
N PHE A 196 0.05 4.64 -12.56
CA PHE A 196 -1.20 4.48 -11.81
C PHE A 196 -1.23 5.47 -10.65
N VAL A 197 -2.26 6.30 -10.57
CA VAL A 197 -2.42 7.27 -9.49
C VAL A 197 -3.04 6.61 -8.26
N ALA A 198 -2.58 7.00 -7.07
CA ALA A 198 -3.05 6.52 -5.77
C ALA A 198 -3.16 7.66 -4.76
N GLY A 199 -3.97 7.50 -3.73
CA GLY A 199 -4.03 8.46 -2.62
C GLY A 199 -4.88 9.69 -2.92
N GLY A 200 -6.17 9.56 -2.70
CA GLY A 200 -7.17 10.61 -2.89
C GLY A 200 -8.17 10.34 -4.00
N VAL A 201 -7.93 9.37 -4.86
CA VAL A 201 -8.91 8.93 -5.87
C VAL A 201 -10.04 8.20 -5.16
N LYS A 202 -11.25 8.72 -5.25
CA LYS A 202 -12.40 8.23 -4.48
C LYS A 202 -13.38 7.40 -5.32
N ASP A 203 -13.50 7.70 -6.62
CA ASP A 203 -14.53 7.14 -7.51
C ASP A 203 -14.03 6.98 -8.95
N GLY A 204 -14.85 6.40 -9.80
CA GLY A 204 -14.54 6.18 -11.21
C GLY A 204 -14.49 7.47 -12.02
N ALA A 205 -15.21 8.51 -11.62
CA ALA A 205 -15.18 9.81 -12.32
C ALA A 205 -13.83 10.51 -12.09
N GLU A 206 -13.30 10.47 -10.88
CA GLU A 206 -11.94 10.96 -10.61
C GLU A 206 -10.89 10.12 -11.35
N MET A 207 -11.05 8.79 -11.40
CA MET A 207 -10.17 7.93 -12.19
C MET A 207 -10.17 8.36 -13.67
N ALA A 208 -11.35 8.59 -14.27
CA ALA A 208 -11.46 9.07 -15.65
C ALA A 208 -10.73 10.41 -15.84
N ARG A 209 -10.90 11.33 -14.92
CA ARG A 209 -10.20 12.63 -14.96
C ARG A 209 -8.69 12.47 -15.00
N TYR A 210 -8.11 11.65 -14.11
CA TYR A 210 -6.66 11.42 -14.11
C TYR A 210 -6.19 10.64 -15.35
N MET A 211 -7.01 9.74 -15.89
CA MET A 211 -6.68 9.05 -17.13
C MET A 211 -6.65 10.03 -18.32
N ASN A 212 -7.55 11.02 -18.37
CA ASN A 212 -7.52 12.10 -19.36
C ASN A 212 -6.28 13.00 -19.20
N GLU A 213 -5.68 13.07 -18.00
CA GLU A 213 -4.43 13.76 -17.72
C GLU A 213 -3.18 12.88 -18.00
N GLY A 214 -3.35 11.63 -18.46
CA GLY A 214 -2.28 10.72 -18.87
C GLY A 214 -1.97 9.57 -17.90
N ALA A 215 -2.72 9.39 -16.82
CA ALA A 215 -2.62 8.20 -16.00
C ALA A 215 -3.13 6.95 -16.74
N ALA A 216 -2.55 5.79 -16.45
CA ALA A 216 -2.99 4.50 -17.00
C ALA A 216 -4.18 3.91 -16.21
N GLY A 217 -4.47 4.45 -15.03
CA GLY A 217 -5.54 3.99 -14.14
C GLY A 217 -5.32 4.48 -12.72
N ALA A 218 -6.05 3.90 -11.76
CA ALA A 218 -5.96 4.29 -10.35
C ALA A 218 -5.86 3.08 -9.41
N GLN A 219 -5.17 3.29 -8.27
CA GLN A 219 -5.12 2.36 -7.16
C GLN A 219 -6.04 2.85 -6.05
N PHE A 220 -7.01 2.03 -5.70
CA PHE A 220 -7.93 2.27 -4.59
C PHE A 220 -7.54 1.44 -3.36
N ALA A 221 -7.82 1.95 -2.16
CA ALA A 221 -7.58 1.22 -0.93
C ALA A 221 -8.74 1.38 0.07
N THR A 222 -9.03 2.60 0.50
CA THR A 222 -9.89 2.89 1.66
C THR A 222 -11.30 2.30 1.51
N ARG A 223 -11.96 2.47 0.36
CA ARG A 223 -13.29 1.91 0.13
C ARG A 223 -13.31 0.38 0.11
N PHE A 224 -12.20 -0.27 -0.29
CA PHE A 224 -12.07 -1.73 -0.27
C PHE A 224 -11.83 -2.30 1.14
N ILE A 225 -11.44 -1.49 2.13
CA ILE A 225 -11.37 -1.94 3.53
C ILE A 225 -12.78 -2.28 4.05
N ALA A 226 -13.80 -1.53 3.64
CA ALA A 226 -15.20 -1.77 4.01
C ALA A 226 -15.88 -2.77 3.04
N THR A 227 -15.21 -3.85 2.70
CA THR A 227 -15.79 -4.94 1.91
C THR A 227 -15.81 -6.25 2.71
N GLU A 228 -16.73 -7.15 2.36
CA GLU A 228 -16.85 -8.46 3.01
C GLU A 228 -15.56 -9.27 2.87
N GLU A 229 -14.88 -9.16 1.72
CA GLU A 229 -13.67 -9.90 1.40
C GLU A 229 -12.41 -9.31 2.04
N CYS A 230 -12.43 -8.07 2.51
CA CYS A 230 -11.29 -7.51 3.25
C CYS A 230 -10.93 -8.41 4.43
N ASP A 231 -9.64 -8.71 4.59
CA ASP A 231 -9.12 -9.66 5.57
C ASP A 231 -9.13 -9.12 7.01
N ALA A 232 -9.35 -7.82 7.20
CA ALA A 232 -9.49 -7.21 8.52
C ALA A 232 -10.77 -7.67 9.23
N SER A 233 -10.76 -7.57 10.56
CA SER A 233 -11.91 -7.88 11.40
C SER A 233 -13.12 -6.99 11.08
N ALA A 234 -14.33 -7.49 11.43
CA ALA A 234 -15.55 -6.70 11.32
C ALA A 234 -15.46 -5.37 12.11
N ALA A 235 -14.80 -5.38 13.26
CA ALA A 235 -14.61 -4.17 14.06
C ALA A 235 -13.74 -3.11 13.36
N TYR A 236 -12.72 -3.51 12.60
CA TYR A 236 -11.96 -2.56 11.77
C TYR A 236 -12.85 -1.91 10.71
N LYS A 237 -13.61 -2.74 9.98
CA LYS A 237 -14.54 -2.27 8.93
C LYS A 237 -15.56 -1.30 9.51
N GLN A 238 -16.14 -1.65 10.68
CA GLN A 238 -17.11 -0.81 11.35
C GLN A 238 -16.50 0.53 11.81
N ALA A 239 -15.29 0.51 12.40
CA ALA A 239 -14.59 1.73 12.77
C ALA A 239 -14.35 2.68 11.58
N LEU A 240 -14.14 2.13 10.37
CA LEU A 240 -14.01 2.92 9.16
C LEU A 240 -15.36 3.49 8.70
N ILE A 241 -16.44 2.70 8.76
CA ILE A 241 -17.81 3.11 8.36
C ILE A 241 -18.34 4.20 9.28
N ASP A 242 -18.05 4.12 10.57
CA ASP A 242 -18.48 5.09 11.59
C ASP A 242 -17.64 6.37 11.57
N ALA A 243 -16.46 6.34 10.93
CA ALA A 243 -15.53 7.46 10.91
C ALA A 243 -16.12 8.68 10.20
N LYS A 244 -15.80 9.84 10.75
CA LYS A 244 -16.05 11.15 10.15
C LYS A 244 -14.72 11.76 9.69
N SER A 245 -14.79 12.78 8.85
CA SER A 245 -13.58 13.44 8.34
C SER A 245 -12.70 14.04 9.46
N GLU A 246 -13.31 14.51 10.55
CA GLU A 246 -12.61 15.02 11.74
C GLU A 246 -11.87 13.95 12.56
N ASP A 247 -12.22 12.68 12.38
CA ASP A 247 -11.55 11.55 13.06
C ASP A 247 -10.24 11.16 12.37
N ILE A 248 -9.99 11.65 11.17
CA ILE A 248 -8.80 11.34 10.39
C ILE A 248 -7.67 12.29 10.81
N THR A 249 -6.50 11.73 11.11
CA THR A 249 -5.36 12.52 11.61
C THR A 249 -4.03 12.05 11.02
N ILE A 250 -3.07 12.97 10.97
CA ILE A 250 -1.67 12.62 10.67
C ILE A 250 -1.01 12.16 11.97
N VAL A 251 -0.32 11.03 11.88
CA VAL A 251 0.38 10.37 12.98
C VAL A 251 1.87 10.26 12.67
N GLN A 252 2.71 10.30 13.71
CA GLN A 252 4.12 9.98 13.58
C GLN A 252 4.31 8.47 13.67
N SER A 253 4.95 7.90 12.64
CA SER A 253 5.25 6.47 12.62
C SER A 253 6.69 6.19 13.06
N PRO A 254 6.93 5.05 13.76
CA PRO A 254 8.29 4.55 14.05
C PRO A 254 9.16 4.29 12.83
N VAL A 255 8.58 4.25 11.63
CA VAL A 255 9.31 4.14 10.35
C VAL A 255 10.04 5.44 9.97
N GLY A 256 9.75 6.55 10.68
CA GLY A 256 10.31 7.87 10.38
C GLY A 256 9.53 8.67 9.32
N MET A 257 8.43 8.12 8.83
CA MET A 257 7.51 8.79 7.89
C MET A 257 6.22 9.18 8.60
N PRO A 258 5.53 10.26 8.24
CA PRO A 258 4.17 10.50 8.72
C PRO A 258 3.23 9.43 8.16
N GLY A 259 2.11 9.22 8.85
CA GLY A 259 1.05 8.32 8.39
C GLY A 259 -0.31 8.96 8.58
N ARG A 260 -1.33 8.46 7.86
CA ARG A 260 -2.72 8.89 8.05
C ARG A 260 -3.56 7.74 8.59
N ALA A 261 -4.28 8.01 9.68
CA ALA A 261 -5.05 7.03 10.43
C ALA A 261 -6.26 7.65 11.11
N LEU A 262 -7.16 6.80 11.60
CA LEU A 262 -8.20 7.22 12.55
C LEU A 262 -7.59 7.60 13.90
N ARG A 263 -8.22 8.53 14.60
CA ARG A 263 -7.83 9.02 15.94
C ARG A 263 -8.25 8.03 17.01
N SER A 264 -7.62 6.87 17.07
CA SER A 264 -7.85 5.85 18.09
C SER A 264 -7.29 6.28 19.47
N PRO A 265 -7.70 5.62 20.57
CA PRO A 265 -7.12 5.86 21.90
C PRO A 265 -5.60 5.66 21.95
N LEU A 266 -5.04 4.71 21.21
CA LEU A 266 -3.59 4.58 21.05
C LEU A 266 -2.95 5.90 20.59
N ILE A 267 -3.49 6.52 19.53
CA ILE A 267 -2.92 7.76 18.97
C ILE A 267 -3.06 8.93 19.96
N GLN A 268 -4.13 8.94 20.75
CA GLN A 268 -4.30 9.95 21.81
C GLN A 268 -3.24 9.78 22.90
N ARG A 269 -2.99 8.54 23.37
CA ARG A 269 -1.93 8.23 24.36
C ARG A 269 -0.54 8.59 23.84
N VAL A 270 -0.24 8.27 22.57
CA VAL A 270 1.04 8.64 21.93
C VAL A 270 1.23 10.16 21.92
N LYS A 271 0.20 10.92 21.53
CA LYS A 271 0.24 12.40 21.52
C LYS A 271 0.39 12.99 22.92
N ALA A 272 -0.21 12.36 23.94
CA ALA A 272 -0.11 12.77 25.33
C ALA A 272 1.20 12.32 26.02
N GLY A 273 2.04 11.51 25.35
CA GLY A 273 3.27 10.95 25.93
C GLY A 273 3.01 9.91 27.04
N THR A 274 1.81 9.33 27.09
CA THR A 274 1.40 8.36 28.11
C THR A 274 1.42 6.90 27.60
N GLN A 275 1.83 6.69 26.35
CA GLN A 275 1.93 5.35 25.77
C GLN A 275 3.09 4.59 26.43
N PRO A 276 2.86 3.34 26.92
CA PRO A 276 3.91 2.51 27.47
C PRO A 276 5.05 2.23 26.47
N PRO A 277 6.29 2.06 26.93
CA PRO A 277 7.42 1.75 26.07
C PRO A 277 7.26 0.40 25.39
N VAL A 278 8.02 0.21 24.30
CA VAL A 278 8.05 -1.07 23.57
C VAL A 278 8.79 -2.12 24.38
N ASP A 279 8.13 -3.19 24.79
CA ASP A 279 8.66 -4.25 25.64
C ASP A 279 9.12 -5.50 24.85
N ARG A 280 8.43 -5.86 23.77
CA ARG A 280 8.78 -7.01 22.93
C ARG A 280 8.89 -6.59 21.47
N CYS A 281 10.06 -6.76 20.89
CA CYS A 281 10.35 -6.40 19.51
C CYS A 281 10.56 -7.66 18.66
N ILE A 282 9.88 -7.71 17.51
CA ILE A 282 10.03 -8.76 16.49
C ILE A 282 11.03 -8.38 15.38
N ASN A 283 11.76 -7.28 15.55
CA ASN A 283 12.73 -6.77 14.58
C ASN A 283 12.16 -6.62 13.15
N CYS A 284 11.00 -6.01 13.03
CA CYS A 284 10.26 -5.93 11.77
C CYS A 284 10.76 -4.85 10.81
N LEU A 285 11.45 -3.81 11.30
CA LEU A 285 11.85 -2.62 10.55
C LEU A 285 13.33 -2.28 10.74
N VAL A 286 14.01 -1.97 9.64
CA VAL A 286 15.42 -1.53 9.65
C VAL A 286 15.60 -0.18 10.39
N PRO A 287 14.79 0.88 10.14
CA PRO A 287 15.00 2.19 10.76
C PRO A 287 14.49 2.30 12.19
N CYS A 288 13.85 1.28 12.74
CA CYS A 288 13.23 1.34 14.06
C CYS A 288 14.24 1.06 15.18
N THR A 289 14.31 1.97 16.16
CA THR A 289 14.99 1.76 17.43
C THR A 289 13.94 1.58 18.53
N PRO A 290 13.68 0.36 19.04
CA PRO A 290 12.57 0.08 19.95
C PRO A 290 12.54 0.97 21.19
N SER A 291 13.70 1.27 21.79
CA SER A 291 13.81 2.13 22.97
C SER A 291 13.48 3.61 22.72
N LYS A 292 13.44 4.05 21.45
CA LYS A 292 13.11 5.44 21.05
C LYS A 292 11.76 5.52 20.32
N ALA A 293 11.18 4.38 19.97
CA ALA A 293 9.93 4.32 19.25
C ALA A 293 8.77 4.74 20.15
N PRO A 294 7.88 5.62 19.72
CA PRO A 294 6.73 6.07 20.51
C PRO A 294 5.72 4.94 20.77
N TYR A 295 5.74 3.89 19.98
CA TYR A 295 4.95 2.64 20.11
C TYR A 295 5.49 1.58 19.15
N CYS A 296 5.11 0.30 19.36
CA CYS A 296 5.43 -0.77 18.42
C CYS A 296 4.43 -0.77 17.27
N ILE A 297 4.86 -0.40 16.05
CA ILE A 297 3.96 -0.28 14.90
C ILE A 297 3.36 -1.63 14.50
N SER A 298 4.12 -2.72 14.51
CA SER A 298 3.61 -4.04 14.14
C SER A 298 2.51 -4.50 15.11
N ARG A 299 2.68 -4.30 16.43
CA ARG A 299 1.64 -4.59 17.40
C ARG A 299 0.39 -3.74 17.17
N ALA A 300 0.57 -2.44 16.96
CA ALA A 300 -0.54 -1.52 16.75
C ALA A 300 -1.33 -1.87 15.48
N LEU A 301 -0.65 -2.26 14.40
CA LEU A 301 -1.31 -2.69 13.16
C LEU A 301 -1.98 -4.07 13.31
N ILE A 302 -1.36 -5.02 14.01
CA ILE A 302 -1.99 -6.33 14.32
C ILE A 302 -3.22 -6.12 15.21
N ALA A 303 -3.12 -5.27 16.25
CA ALA A 303 -4.24 -4.92 17.11
C ALA A 303 -5.41 -4.36 16.31
N ALA A 304 -5.14 -3.41 15.40
CA ALA A 304 -6.15 -2.86 14.51
C ALA A 304 -6.78 -3.93 13.61
N ALA A 305 -5.97 -4.77 12.96
CA ALA A 305 -6.47 -5.86 12.11
C ALA A 305 -7.40 -6.81 12.86
N ARG A 306 -7.13 -7.05 14.14
CA ARG A 306 -7.96 -7.86 15.04
C ARG A 306 -9.17 -7.10 15.62
N GLY A 307 -9.26 -5.80 15.40
CA GLY A 307 -10.36 -4.95 15.87
C GLY A 307 -10.20 -4.39 17.27
N ASP A 308 -9.00 -4.45 17.85
CA ASP A 308 -8.69 -3.81 19.13
C ASP A 308 -8.58 -2.30 18.95
N TRP A 309 -9.70 -1.59 19.19
CA TRP A 309 -9.79 -0.14 19.05
C TRP A 309 -8.85 0.60 20.01
N GLU A 310 -8.68 0.07 21.22
CA GLU A 310 -7.87 0.71 22.26
C GLU A 310 -6.38 0.76 21.92
N ASN A 311 -5.85 -0.30 21.30
CA ASN A 311 -4.43 -0.45 21.04
C ASN A 311 -4.08 -0.44 19.54
N GLY A 312 -5.08 -0.28 18.68
CA GLY A 312 -4.94 -0.37 17.23
C GLY A 312 -4.54 0.94 16.57
N LEU A 313 -3.70 0.83 15.53
CA LEU A 313 -3.42 1.88 14.56
C LEU A 313 -4.24 1.59 13.29
N PHE A 314 -5.34 2.30 13.11
CA PHE A 314 -6.29 2.13 12.01
C PHE A 314 -5.91 3.03 10.83
N PHE A 315 -5.08 2.56 9.94
CA PHE A 315 -4.69 3.32 8.75
C PHE A 315 -5.85 3.46 7.75
N CYS A 316 -6.05 4.68 7.25
CA CYS A 316 -7.06 4.99 6.24
C CYS A 316 -6.66 6.21 5.42
N GLY A 317 -7.22 6.38 4.23
CA GLY A 317 -7.04 7.58 3.40
C GLY A 317 -7.85 8.78 3.90
N ALA A 318 -7.60 9.94 3.30
CA ALA A 318 -8.31 11.18 3.66
C ALA A 318 -9.84 11.09 3.44
N ASN A 319 -10.27 10.25 2.49
CA ASN A 319 -11.67 10.07 2.13
C ASN A 319 -12.39 8.99 2.97
N ALA A 320 -11.79 8.52 4.08
CA ALA A 320 -12.39 7.46 4.90
C ALA A 320 -13.78 7.85 5.44
N GLY A 321 -13.99 9.12 5.76
CA GLY A 321 -15.29 9.63 6.21
C GLY A 321 -16.42 9.55 5.17
N GLU A 322 -16.13 9.21 3.91
CA GLU A 322 -17.10 9.04 2.84
C GLU A 322 -17.61 7.58 2.73
N VAL A 323 -16.94 6.63 3.35
CA VAL A 323 -17.33 5.21 3.39
C VAL A 323 -18.46 5.02 4.40
N LYS A 324 -19.67 4.61 3.96
CA LYS A 324 -20.88 4.62 4.79
C LYS A 324 -21.50 3.25 5.04
N CYS A 325 -21.09 2.23 4.30
CA CYS A 325 -21.65 0.89 4.45
C CYS A 325 -20.64 -0.19 4.06
N LEU A 326 -20.89 -1.39 4.55
CA LEU A 326 -20.23 -2.59 4.09
C LEU A 326 -20.76 -2.94 2.69
N SER A 327 -19.88 -3.38 1.81
CA SER A 327 -20.18 -3.81 0.45
C SER A 327 -19.37 -5.06 0.08
N THR A 328 -19.51 -5.53 -1.13
CA THR A 328 -18.62 -6.55 -1.71
C THR A 328 -17.59 -5.91 -2.63
N VAL A 329 -16.48 -6.61 -2.89
CA VAL A 329 -15.48 -6.18 -3.87
C VAL A 329 -16.11 -6.01 -5.26
N ARG A 330 -17.02 -6.92 -5.65
CA ARG A 330 -17.71 -6.83 -6.94
C ARG A 330 -18.53 -5.55 -7.06
N GLU A 331 -19.34 -5.23 -6.05
CA GLU A 331 -20.13 -4.00 -6.04
C GLU A 331 -19.24 -2.76 -6.17
N GLN A 332 -18.12 -2.72 -5.44
CA GLN A 332 -17.17 -1.62 -5.52
C GLN A 332 -16.53 -1.52 -6.92
N MET A 333 -16.14 -2.63 -7.52
CA MET A 333 -15.55 -2.65 -8.86
C MET A 333 -16.57 -2.24 -9.93
N ASP A 334 -17.79 -2.75 -9.85
CA ASP A 334 -18.86 -2.45 -10.81
C ASP A 334 -19.26 -0.97 -10.72
N GLU A 335 -19.35 -0.40 -9.53
CA GLU A 335 -19.61 1.01 -9.30
C GLU A 335 -18.53 1.91 -9.91
N ILE A 336 -17.25 1.66 -9.58
CA ILE A 336 -16.11 2.40 -10.13
C ILE A 336 -16.12 2.35 -11.66
N MET A 337 -16.34 1.19 -12.25
CA MET A 337 -16.34 1.04 -13.70
C MET A 337 -17.57 1.70 -14.37
N LYS A 338 -18.71 1.73 -13.69
CA LYS A 338 -19.89 2.46 -14.15
C LYS A 338 -19.65 3.97 -14.16
N GLU A 339 -19.12 4.50 -13.07
CA GLU A 339 -18.78 5.92 -12.93
C GLU A 339 -17.72 6.35 -13.95
N TRP A 340 -16.69 5.53 -14.14
CA TRP A 340 -15.64 5.77 -15.14
C TRP A 340 -16.21 5.85 -16.55
N ARG A 341 -17.08 4.90 -16.95
CA ARG A 341 -17.72 4.93 -18.26
C ARG A 341 -18.63 6.14 -18.45
N ALA A 342 -19.29 6.58 -17.39
CA ALA A 342 -20.20 7.75 -17.46
C ALA A 342 -19.44 9.08 -17.57
N ALA A 343 -18.14 9.10 -17.19
CA ALA A 343 -17.28 10.28 -17.23
C ALA A 343 -16.37 10.36 -18.47
N GLN A 344 -16.45 9.39 -19.38
CA GLN A 344 -15.79 9.40 -20.69
C GLN A 344 -16.63 10.12 -21.74
#